data_fcfa73a5195228388f98cad13c19821f
#
_entry.id   fcfa73a5195228388f98cad13c19821f
#
_cell.length_a   1.000
_cell.length_b   1.000
_cell.length_c   1.000
_cell.angle_alpha   90.00
_cell.angle_beta   90.00
_cell.angle_gamma   90.00
#
_symmetry.space_group_name_H-M   'P 1'
#
loop_
_entity.id
_entity.type
_entity.pdbx_description
1 polymer ?
#
loop_
_entity_poly.entity_id
_entity_poly.type
_entity_poly.pdbx_seq_one_letter_code
_entity_poly.pdbx_strand_id
1 'polypeptide(L)'
;MVRRAGALPTWSFIGMIVAVQVADRLLAHQVTFDRLADDVPARDVLRAGQAVGDVVFLAVALVAVGMVLLHSRPRWINAVLVAYLSVATINLVLNVGALVATADQMRVAHLALLWDVGLVYLSTVFVFALWYRLLDCELTGGAFEFPVDPARPDRRPGWIDYVFLSFNTNATFGPTAEVVHARTAKVAMMVQTLISLLVLVVLVARIVGVGQ
;
A
#
# COMPACT_ATOMS: atom_id res chain seq x y z
N MET A 1 4.28 -31.55 3.45
CA MET A 1 2.83 -31.36 3.70
C MET A 1 2.49 -29.96 3.18
N VAL A 2 1.87 -29.85 2.00
CA VAL A 2 1.62 -28.56 1.33
C VAL A 2 0.49 -27.85 2.08
N ARG A 3 0.83 -26.82 2.85
CA ARG A 3 -0.18 -25.96 3.48
C ARG A 3 -0.78 -25.05 2.43
N ARG A 4 -1.97 -25.35 1.94
CA ARG A 4 -2.76 -24.40 1.17
C ARG A 4 -3.07 -23.22 2.08
N ALA A 5 -2.62 -22.01 1.72
CA ALA A 5 -3.06 -20.78 2.37
C ALA A 5 -4.60 -20.78 2.32
N GLY A 6 -5.23 -20.91 3.48
CA GLY A 6 -6.68 -20.98 3.55
C GLY A 6 -7.28 -19.65 3.11
N ALA A 7 -8.43 -19.74 2.47
CA ALA A 7 -9.21 -18.55 2.14
C ALA A 7 -9.38 -17.68 3.38
N LEU A 8 -8.87 -16.45 3.35
CA LEU A 8 -9.11 -15.47 4.40
C LEU A 8 -10.60 -15.22 4.55
N PRO A 9 -11.07 -14.90 5.75
CA PRO A 9 -12.38 -14.31 5.88
C PRO A 9 -12.43 -13.06 5.02
N THR A 10 -13.42 -12.97 4.17
CA THR A 10 -13.63 -11.90 3.18
C THR A 10 -13.58 -10.50 3.83
N TRP A 11 -13.99 -10.40 5.08
CA TRP A 11 -14.00 -9.18 5.89
C TRP A 11 -12.63 -8.58 6.15
N SER A 12 -11.59 -9.41 6.37
CA SER A 12 -10.22 -8.90 6.59
C SER A 12 -9.66 -8.25 5.33
N PHE A 13 -10.01 -8.80 4.16
CA PHE A 13 -9.61 -8.29 2.88
C PHE A 13 -10.29 -6.95 2.57
N ILE A 14 -11.60 -6.88 2.82
CA ILE A 14 -12.39 -5.64 2.68
C ILE A 14 -11.83 -4.56 3.61
N GLY A 15 -11.56 -4.91 4.88
CA GLY A 15 -11.00 -3.97 5.84
C GLY A 15 -9.68 -3.36 5.38
N MET A 16 -8.78 -4.16 4.77
CA MET A 16 -7.52 -3.65 4.24
C MET A 16 -7.71 -2.75 3.02
N ILE A 17 -8.60 -3.11 2.09
CA ILE A 17 -8.94 -2.25 0.94
C ILE A 17 -9.50 -0.92 1.43
N VAL A 18 -10.42 -0.95 2.39
CA VAL A 18 -10.99 0.26 3.00
C VAL A 18 -9.90 1.09 3.67
N ALA A 19 -8.96 0.48 4.40
CA ALA A 19 -7.86 1.19 5.04
C ALA A 19 -6.95 1.90 4.02
N VAL A 20 -6.60 1.24 2.89
CA VAL A 20 -5.87 1.87 1.79
C VAL A 20 -6.62 3.07 1.25
N GLN A 21 -7.93 2.93 1.04
CA GLN A 21 -8.75 3.99 0.46
C GLN A 21 -8.95 5.17 1.41
N VAL A 22 -9.13 4.91 2.69
CA VAL A 22 -9.22 5.98 3.70
C VAL A 22 -7.91 6.76 3.72
N ALA A 23 -6.76 6.09 3.69
CA ALA A 23 -5.46 6.74 3.63
C ALA A 23 -5.30 7.57 2.35
N ASP A 24 -5.66 7.02 1.19
CA ASP A 24 -5.62 7.75 -0.10
C ASP A 24 -6.57 8.96 -0.12
N ARG A 25 -7.77 8.84 0.45
CA ARG A 25 -8.72 9.96 0.55
C ARG A 25 -8.23 11.04 1.49
N LEU A 26 -7.64 10.68 2.62
CA LEU A 26 -7.04 11.64 3.55
C LEU A 26 -5.88 12.38 2.89
N LEU A 27 -5.03 11.68 2.12
CA LEU A 27 -3.98 12.29 1.32
C LEU A 27 -4.54 13.24 0.27
N ALA A 28 -5.52 12.80 -0.52
CA ALA A 28 -6.13 13.61 -1.57
C ALA A 28 -6.80 14.88 -1.04
N HIS A 29 -7.35 14.83 0.19
CA HIS A 29 -8.00 15.99 0.81
C HIS A 29 -6.99 16.98 1.40
N GLN A 30 -5.83 16.50 1.84
CA GLN A 30 -4.79 17.32 2.47
C GLN A 30 -3.80 17.90 1.45
N VAL A 31 -3.39 17.10 0.47
CA VAL A 31 -2.61 17.57 -0.69
C VAL A 31 -3.59 18.26 -1.63
N THR A 32 -4.02 19.47 -1.26
CA THR A 32 -4.85 20.28 -2.13
C THR A 32 -3.98 20.66 -3.33
N PHE A 33 -4.18 19.97 -4.47
CA PHE A 33 -3.51 20.26 -5.75
C PHE A 33 -3.78 21.69 -6.21
N ASP A 34 -4.71 22.41 -5.60
CA ASP A 34 -4.92 23.84 -5.73
C ASP A 34 -3.72 24.69 -5.28
N ARG A 35 -2.76 24.09 -4.56
CA ARG A 35 -1.50 24.76 -4.16
C ARG A 35 -0.36 24.60 -5.18
N LEU A 36 -0.49 23.67 -6.11
CA LEU A 36 0.42 23.60 -7.26
C LEU A 36 0.08 24.76 -8.19
N ALA A 37 1.08 25.60 -8.50
CA ALA A 37 0.94 26.68 -9.46
C ALA A 37 0.33 26.15 -10.77
N ASP A 38 -0.51 26.95 -11.41
CA ASP A 38 -1.28 26.56 -12.60
C ASP A 38 -0.41 26.11 -13.79
N ASP A 39 0.89 26.42 -13.75
CA ASP A 39 1.86 26.15 -14.82
C ASP A 39 2.55 24.79 -14.75
N VAL A 40 2.21 23.91 -13.78
CA VAL A 40 2.88 22.61 -13.65
C VAL A 40 2.12 21.54 -14.45
N PRO A 41 2.71 21.01 -15.56
CA PRO A 41 2.06 19.96 -16.37
C PRO A 41 1.74 18.68 -15.58
N ALA A 42 2.38 18.47 -14.43
CA ALA A 42 2.10 17.37 -13.53
C ALA A 42 0.70 17.43 -12.89
N ARG A 43 0.05 18.60 -12.84
CA ARG A 43 -1.27 18.79 -12.21
C ARG A 43 -2.36 17.95 -12.88
N ASP A 44 -2.39 17.93 -14.20
CA ASP A 44 -3.40 17.18 -14.96
C ASP A 44 -3.18 15.69 -14.86
N VAL A 45 -1.92 15.25 -14.84
CA VAL A 45 -1.55 13.83 -14.63
C VAL A 45 -1.98 13.36 -13.25
N LEU A 46 -1.77 14.17 -12.23
CA LEU A 46 -2.13 13.85 -10.84
C LEU A 46 -3.65 13.84 -10.66
N ARG A 47 -4.38 14.81 -11.25
CA ARG A 47 -5.87 14.82 -11.25
C ARG A 47 -6.44 13.61 -11.98
N ALA A 48 -5.89 13.27 -13.14
CA ALA A 48 -6.29 12.09 -13.88
C ALA A 48 -6.03 10.80 -13.08
N GLY A 49 -4.85 10.71 -12.43
CA GLY A 49 -4.50 9.58 -11.56
C GLY A 49 -5.49 9.40 -10.40
N GLN A 50 -5.88 10.49 -9.75
CA GLN A 50 -6.89 10.46 -8.68
C GLN A 50 -8.27 10.04 -9.19
N ALA A 51 -8.74 10.61 -10.31
CA ALA A 51 -10.02 10.26 -10.88
C ALA A 51 -10.08 8.77 -11.27
N VAL A 52 -9.00 8.24 -11.85
CA VAL A 52 -8.87 6.81 -12.15
C VAL A 52 -8.87 5.99 -10.87
N GLY A 53 -8.12 6.40 -9.84
CA GLY A 53 -8.11 5.76 -8.52
C GLY A 53 -9.50 5.67 -7.91
N ASP A 54 -10.27 6.74 -7.96
CA ASP A 54 -11.64 6.80 -7.44
C ASP A 54 -12.60 5.84 -8.17
N VAL A 55 -12.54 5.80 -9.50
CA VAL A 55 -13.36 4.90 -10.31
C VAL A 55 -12.99 3.44 -10.05
N VAL A 56 -11.70 3.14 -10.01
CA VAL A 56 -11.21 1.77 -9.72
C VAL A 56 -11.60 1.35 -8.30
N PHE A 57 -11.51 2.25 -7.33
CA PHE A 57 -12.00 1.99 -5.98
C PHE A 57 -13.48 1.63 -5.95
N LEU A 58 -14.31 2.45 -6.57
CA LEU A 58 -15.76 2.20 -6.59
C LEU A 58 -16.08 0.85 -7.22
N ALA A 59 -15.40 0.52 -8.32
CA ALA A 59 -15.54 -0.77 -8.98
C ALA A 59 -15.13 -1.93 -8.08
N VAL A 60 -13.98 -1.82 -7.39
CA VAL A 60 -13.50 -2.88 -6.47
C VAL A 60 -14.38 -2.99 -5.23
N ALA A 61 -14.87 -1.87 -4.69
CA ALA A 61 -15.80 -1.88 -3.58
C ALA A 61 -17.13 -2.57 -3.95
N LEU A 62 -17.68 -2.28 -5.13
CA LEU A 62 -18.88 -2.95 -5.65
C LEU A 62 -18.67 -4.45 -5.85
N VAL A 63 -17.52 -4.84 -6.40
CA VAL A 63 -17.15 -6.26 -6.56
C VAL A 63 -17.00 -6.94 -5.20
N ALA A 64 -16.37 -6.29 -4.22
CA ALA A 64 -16.23 -6.82 -2.87
C ALA A 64 -17.58 -7.03 -2.17
N VAL A 65 -18.48 -6.05 -2.29
CA VAL A 65 -19.86 -6.15 -1.79
C VAL A 65 -20.61 -7.28 -2.50
N GLY A 66 -20.53 -7.35 -3.83
CA GLY A 66 -21.13 -8.42 -4.62
C GLY A 66 -20.67 -9.81 -4.18
N MET A 67 -19.38 -9.98 -3.86
CA MET A 67 -18.85 -11.25 -3.34
C MET A 67 -19.39 -11.63 -1.97
N VAL A 68 -19.55 -10.65 -1.08
CA VAL A 68 -20.14 -10.90 0.24
C VAL A 68 -21.58 -11.39 0.07
N LEU A 69 -22.34 -10.75 -0.82
CA LEU A 69 -23.74 -11.10 -1.06
C LEU A 69 -23.90 -12.45 -1.76
N LEU A 70 -23.03 -12.78 -2.71
CA LEU A 70 -23.12 -14.00 -3.51
C LEU A 70 -22.43 -15.22 -2.90
N HIS A 71 -21.70 -15.06 -1.77
CA HIS A 71 -20.92 -16.13 -1.12
C HIS A 71 -19.99 -16.93 -2.06
N SER A 72 -19.63 -16.37 -3.21
CA SER A 72 -18.84 -17.04 -4.24
C SER A 72 -17.53 -16.30 -4.49
N ARG A 73 -16.42 -17.05 -4.68
CA ARG A 73 -15.12 -16.51 -5.09
C ARG A 73 -14.82 -16.97 -6.52
N PRO A 74 -15.21 -16.21 -7.54
CA PRO A 74 -14.85 -16.53 -8.91
C PRO A 74 -13.34 -16.35 -9.14
N ARG A 75 -12.76 -17.15 -10.05
CA ARG A 75 -11.32 -17.14 -10.35
C ARG A 75 -10.82 -15.78 -10.88
N TRP A 76 -11.70 -14.99 -11.51
CA TRP A 76 -11.33 -13.68 -12.05
C TRP A 76 -11.07 -12.62 -10.97
N ILE A 77 -11.45 -12.88 -9.70
CA ILE A 77 -11.26 -11.92 -8.61
C ILE A 77 -9.79 -11.60 -8.35
N ASN A 78 -8.91 -12.58 -8.53
CA ASN A 78 -7.48 -12.37 -8.33
C ASN A 78 -6.93 -11.42 -9.39
N ALA A 79 -7.43 -11.47 -10.63
CA ALA A 79 -7.09 -10.52 -11.68
C ALA A 79 -7.55 -9.10 -11.33
N VAL A 80 -8.77 -8.95 -10.78
CA VAL A 80 -9.28 -7.65 -10.31
C VAL A 80 -8.43 -7.11 -9.17
N LEU A 81 -8.01 -7.96 -8.23
CA LEU A 81 -7.15 -7.56 -7.12
C LEU A 81 -5.76 -7.13 -7.61
N VAL A 82 -5.17 -7.86 -8.54
CA VAL A 82 -3.90 -7.46 -9.18
C VAL A 82 -4.05 -6.11 -9.87
N ALA A 83 -5.12 -5.91 -10.65
CA ALA A 83 -5.39 -4.64 -11.32
C ALA A 83 -5.54 -3.49 -10.31
N TYR A 84 -6.33 -3.70 -9.24
CA TYR A 84 -6.51 -2.72 -8.17
C TYR A 84 -5.18 -2.36 -7.50
N LEU A 85 -4.41 -3.37 -7.06
CA LEU A 85 -3.14 -3.14 -6.39
C LEU A 85 -2.12 -2.48 -7.30
N SER A 86 -2.15 -2.77 -8.61
CA SER A 86 -1.29 -2.09 -9.58
C SER A 86 -1.63 -0.60 -9.67
N VAL A 87 -2.93 -0.26 -9.78
CA VAL A 87 -3.39 1.14 -9.77
C VAL A 87 -3.04 1.83 -8.46
N ALA A 88 -3.28 1.17 -7.31
CA ALA A 88 -2.93 1.71 -6.00
C ALA A 88 -1.42 1.98 -5.86
N THR A 89 -0.57 1.08 -6.40
CA THR A 89 0.89 1.27 -6.40
C THR A 89 1.30 2.43 -7.31
N ILE A 90 0.69 2.59 -8.49
CA ILE A 90 0.94 3.72 -9.39
C ILE A 90 0.55 5.04 -8.70
N ASN A 91 -0.64 5.11 -8.09
CA ASN A 91 -1.07 6.28 -7.34
C ASN A 91 -0.13 6.61 -6.18
N LEU A 92 0.35 5.60 -5.46
CA LEU A 92 1.33 5.77 -4.39
C LEU A 92 2.63 6.41 -4.93
N VAL A 93 3.16 5.93 -6.05
CA VAL A 93 4.36 6.49 -6.69
C VAL A 93 4.12 7.93 -7.15
N LEU A 94 2.95 8.22 -7.71
CA LEU A 94 2.57 9.58 -8.11
C LEU A 94 2.49 10.52 -6.89
N ASN A 95 1.90 10.06 -5.78
CA ASN A 95 1.84 10.84 -4.54
C ASN A 95 3.23 11.12 -3.97
N VAL A 96 4.14 10.14 -3.98
CA VAL A 96 5.55 10.36 -3.60
C VAL A 96 6.23 11.36 -4.55
N GLY A 97 6.00 11.24 -5.85
CA GLY A 97 6.50 12.20 -6.85
C GLY A 97 5.99 13.62 -6.60
N ALA A 98 4.72 13.78 -6.26
CA ALA A 98 4.13 15.06 -5.89
C ALA A 98 4.76 15.63 -4.61
N LEU A 99 5.00 14.79 -3.60
CA LEU A 99 5.71 15.21 -2.37
C LEU A 99 7.13 15.72 -2.67
N VAL A 100 7.85 15.06 -3.59
CA VAL A 100 9.18 15.50 -4.03
C VAL A 100 9.09 16.84 -4.78
N ALA A 101 8.17 16.95 -5.74
CA ALA A 101 8.01 18.13 -6.57
C ALA A 101 7.60 19.38 -5.78
N THR A 102 6.89 19.20 -4.67
CA THR A 102 6.43 20.30 -3.81
C THR A 102 7.36 20.59 -2.62
N ALA A 103 8.50 19.90 -2.53
CA ALA A 103 9.40 20.02 -1.38
C ALA A 103 9.91 21.47 -1.17
N ASP A 104 10.17 22.21 -2.27
CA ASP A 104 10.71 23.57 -2.21
C ASP A 104 9.65 24.67 -2.01
N GLN A 105 8.38 24.39 -2.29
CA GLN A 105 7.35 25.43 -2.37
C GLN A 105 6.62 25.70 -1.04
N MET A 106 6.78 24.85 -0.02
CA MET A 106 5.97 24.91 1.19
C MET A 106 6.76 25.37 2.42
N ARG A 107 7.06 26.67 2.52
CA ARG A 107 7.71 27.25 3.73
C ARG A 107 6.77 27.47 4.93
N VAL A 108 5.46 27.27 4.83
CA VAL A 108 4.49 27.85 5.79
C VAL A 108 3.69 26.84 6.63
N ALA A 109 3.68 25.53 6.30
CA ALA A 109 2.81 24.56 7.02
C ALA A 109 3.51 23.25 7.39
N HIS A 110 4.49 23.33 8.28
CA HIS A 110 5.35 22.19 8.65
C HIS A 110 4.59 20.96 9.20
N LEU A 111 3.56 21.16 10.01
CA LEU A 111 2.78 20.06 10.59
C LEU A 111 1.93 19.32 9.56
N ALA A 112 1.33 20.05 8.60
CA ALA A 112 0.56 19.44 7.53
C ALA A 112 1.45 18.54 6.64
N LEU A 113 2.69 18.98 6.39
CA LEU A 113 3.66 18.24 5.58
C LEU A 113 4.11 16.93 6.23
N LEU A 114 4.31 16.91 7.56
CA LEU A 114 4.64 15.69 8.30
C LEU A 114 3.47 14.71 8.28
N TRP A 115 2.24 15.22 8.32
CA TRP A 115 1.04 14.41 8.21
C TRP A 115 0.92 13.73 6.85
N ASP A 116 1.17 14.48 5.77
CA ASP A 116 1.16 13.94 4.39
C ASP A 116 2.18 12.82 4.20
N VAL A 117 3.41 13.03 4.69
CA VAL A 117 4.46 11.99 4.65
C VAL A 117 4.06 10.77 5.48
N GLY A 118 3.46 10.97 6.66
CA GLY A 118 2.94 9.89 7.50
C GLY A 118 1.84 9.09 6.81
N LEU A 119 0.92 9.75 6.10
CA LEU A 119 -0.15 9.10 5.35
C LEU A 119 0.41 8.30 4.16
N VAL A 120 1.36 8.83 3.41
CA VAL A 120 2.05 8.10 2.33
C VAL A 120 2.77 6.88 2.88
N TYR A 121 3.44 7.01 4.03
CA TYR A 121 4.10 5.89 4.70
C TYR A 121 3.11 4.78 5.06
N LEU A 122 1.98 5.13 5.68
CA LEU A 122 0.94 4.16 6.04
C LEU A 122 0.28 3.53 4.81
N SER A 123 -0.01 4.32 3.77
CA SER A 123 -0.53 3.81 2.50
C SER A 123 0.41 2.79 1.88
N THR A 124 1.73 3.05 1.91
CA THR A 124 2.75 2.10 1.44
C THR A 124 2.66 0.78 2.21
N VAL A 125 2.57 0.85 3.55
CA VAL A 125 2.45 -0.35 4.39
C VAL A 125 1.22 -1.17 4.01
N PHE A 126 0.05 -0.55 3.86
CA PHE A 126 -1.19 -1.27 3.58
C PHE A 126 -1.24 -1.84 2.15
N VAL A 127 -0.80 -1.08 1.15
CA VAL A 127 -0.75 -1.55 -0.25
C VAL A 127 0.16 -2.76 -0.36
N PHE A 128 1.37 -2.72 0.22
CA PHE A 128 2.30 -3.83 0.14
C PHE A 128 1.91 -5.02 1.03
N ALA A 129 1.24 -4.80 2.16
CA ALA A 129 0.65 -5.89 2.93
C ALA A 129 -0.39 -6.67 2.12
N LEU A 130 -1.21 -5.97 1.30
CA LEU A 130 -2.14 -6.61 0.36
C LEU A 130 -1.41 -7.36 -0.75
N TRP A 131 -0.34 -6.80 -1.33
CA TRP A 131 0.51 -7.48 -2.30
C TRP A 131 1.12 -8.76 -1.73
N TYR A 132 1.71 -8.70 -0.55
CA TYR A 132 2.31 -9.88 0.10
C TYR A 132 1.28 -10.96 0.35
N ARG A 133 0.12 -10.57 0.82
CA ARG A 133 -0.99 -11.50 1.03
C ARG A 133 -1.47 -12.15 -0.27
N LEU A 134 -1.60 -11.36 -1.34
CA LEU A 134 -2.01 -11.85 -2.65
C LEU A 134 -0.97 -12.84 -3.20
N LEU A 135 0.32 -12.49 -3.18
CA LEU A 135 1.41 -13.35 -3.62
C LEU A 135 1.47 -14.66 -2.83
N ASP A 136 1.24 -14.61 -1.51
CA ASP A 136 1.25 -15.79 -0.67
C ASP A 136 0.09 -16.73 -0.97
N CYS A 137 -1.09 -16.18 -1.35
CA CYS A 137 -2.26 -16.97 -1.73
C CYS A 137 -2.15 -17.60 -3.12
N GLU A 138 -1.51 -16.90 -4.08
CA GLU A 138 -1.45 -17.32 -5.48
C GLU A 138 -0.36 -18.34 -5.76
N LEU A 139 0.74 -18.29 -5.00
CA LEU A 139 1.87 -19.17 -5.23
C LEU A 139 1.69 -20.52 -4.57
N THR A 140 1.92 -21.57 -5.35
CA THR A 140 1.92 -22.94 -4.85
C THR A 140 3.04 -23.11 -3.81
N GLY A 141 2.66 -23.32 -2.55
CA GLY A 141 3.61 -23.42 -1.44
C GLY A 141 3.76 -22.13 -0.62
N GLY A 142 3.11 -21.05 -1.03
CA GLY A 142 3.21 -19.73 -0.38
C GLY A 142 4.43 -18.92 -0.82
N ALA A 143 4.39 -17.64 -0.57
CA ALA A 143 5.51 -16.73 -0.82
C ALA A 143 6.40 -16.54 0.41
N PHE A 144 5.81 -16.72 1.60
CA PHE A 144 6.41 -16.46 2.90
C PHE A 144 6.24 -17.66 3.84
N GLU A 145 7.23 -17.87 4.67
CA GLU A 145 7.15 -18.77 5.82
C GLU A 145 7.15 -17.94 7.10
N PHE A 146 6.08 -18.02 7.85
CA PHE A 146 5.91 -17.30 9.11
C PHE A 146 6.31 -18.20 10.29
N PRO A 147 6.83 -17.59 11.38
CA PRO A 147 7.13 -18.33 12.60
C PRO A 147 5.90 -19.09 13.12
N VAL A 148 6.11 -20.33 13.54
CA VAL A 148 5.06 -21.15 14.12
C VAL A 148 4.94 -20.83 15.60
N ASP A 149 3.76 -20.43 16.05
CA ASP A 149 3.44 -20.33 17.48
C ASP A 149 3.37 -21.74 18.10
N PRO A 150 4.27 -22.10 19.04
CA PRO A 150 4.24 -23.43 19.65
C PRO A 150 2.92 -23.75 20.36
N ALA A 151 2.24 -22.72 20.87
CA ALA A 151 0.94 -22.88 21.54
C ALA A 151 -0.22 -23.09 20.54
N ARG A 152 -0.02 -22.70 19.27
CA ARG A 152 -1.04 -22.76 18.21
C ARG A 152 -0.41 -23.16 16.86
N PRO A 153 0.08 -24.41 16.75
CA PRO A 153 0.84 -24.84 15.56
C PRO A 153 0.03 -24.80 14.26
N ASP A 154 -1.31 -24.82 14.36
CA ASP A 154 -2.23 -24.77 13.22
C ASP A 154 -2.69 -23.36 12.86
N ARG A 155 -2.24 -22.32 13.59
CA ARG A 155 -2.58 -20.93 13.29
C ARG A 155 -2.02 -20.56 11.91
N ARG A 156 -2.90 -20.08 11.04
CA ARG A 156 -2.51 -19.53 9.74
C ARG A 156 -2.17 -18.04 9.89
N PRO A 157 -1.22 -17.52 9.08
CA PRO A 157 -0.93 -16.10 9.09
C PRO A 157 -2.20 -15.30 8.80
N GLY A 158 -2.44 -14.30 9.64
CA GLY A 158 -3.56 -13.38 9.54
C GLY A 158 -3.15 -12.10 8.79
N TRP A 159 -4.09 -11.17 8.64
CA TRP A 159 -3.82 -9.88 8.01
C TRP A 159 -2.75 -9.06 8.76
N ILE A 160 -2.73 -9.14 10.10
CA ILE A 160 -1.75 -8.44 10.94
C ILE A 160 -0.32 -8.91 10.64
N ASP A 161 -0.13 -10.21 10.36
CA ASP A 161 1.18 -10.76 10.08
C ASP A 161 1.75 -10.17 8.77
N TYR A 162 0.91 -9.94 7.75
CA TYR A 162 1.33 -9.26 6.50
C TYR A 162 1.52 -7.75 6.68
N VAL A 163 0.71 -7.09 7.52
CA VAL A 163 0.91 -5.68 7.86
C VAL A 163 2.23 -5.52 8.61
N PHE A 164 2.53 -6.39 9.56
CA PHE A 164 3.77 -6.39 10.31
C PHE A 164 4.99 -6.60 9.39
N LEU A 165 4.92 -7.59 8.49
CA LEU A 165 5.96 -7.84 7.50
C LEU A 165 6.18 -6.61 6.60
N SER A 166 5.09 -6.00 6.12
CA SER A 166 5.16 -4.80 5.29
C SER A 166 5.71 -3.60 6.07
N PHE A 167 5.29 -3.43 7.33
CA PHE A 167 5.79 -2.36 8.20
C PHE A 167 7.31 -2.48 8.42
N ASN A 168 7.79 -3.69 8.73
CA ASN A 168 9.22 -3.95 8.89
C ASN A 168 10.01 -3.70 7.60
N THR A 169 9.46 -4.12 6.45
CA THR A 169 10.07 -3.84 5.15
C THR A 169 10.13 -2.33 4.88
N ASN A 170 9.05 -1.61 5.20
CA ASN A 170 8.96 -0.16 5.02
C ASN A 170 9.92 0.61 5.92
N ALA A 171 10.15 0.11 7.13
CA ALA A 171 11.12 0.66 8.08
C ALA A 171 12.58 0.27 7.78
N THR A 172 12.83 -0.41 6.65
CA THR A 172 14.14 -0.91 6.21
C THR A 172 14.77 -2.00 7.08
N PHE A 173 14.04 -2.51 8.07
CA PHE A 173 14.52 -3.67 8.86
C PHE A 173 14.40 -4.98 8.10
N GLY A 174 13.53 -5.04 7.07
CA GLY A 174 13.26 -6.26 6.31
C GLY A 174 12.48 -7.31 7.14
N PRO A 175 12.33 -8.53 6.62
CA PRO A 175 11.73 -9.62 7.36
C PRO A 175 12.65 -10.02 8.52
N THR A 176 12.11 -9.96 9.74
CA THR A 176 12.90 -10.22 10.97
C THR A 176 12.89 -11.69 11.36
N ALA A 177 11.77 -12.36 11.15
CA ALA A 177 11.57 -13.76 11.51
C ALA A 177 10.93 -14.57 10.38
N GLU A 178 10.42 -13.91 9.35
CA GLU A 178 9.77 -14.52 8.19
C GLU A 178 10.80 -14.89 7.13
N VAL A 179 10.62 -16.04 6.48
CA VAL A 179 11.48 -16.47 5.38
C VAL A 179 10.78 -16.20 4.04
N VAL A 180 11.47 -15.51 3.13
CA VAL A 180 10.92 -15.17 1.82
C VAL A 180 11.44 -16.15 0.77
N HIS A 181 10.54 -16.99 0.23
CA HIS A 181 10.89 -18.00 -0.75
C HIS A 181 10.72 -17.52 -2.19
N ALA A 182 9.64 -16.82 -2.49
CA ALA A 182 9.28 -16.43 -3.83
C ALA A 182 10.13 -15.26 -4.36
N ARG A 183 10.62 -15.38 -5.60
CA ARG A 183 11.36 -14.29 -6.27
C ARG A 183 10.48 -13.05 -6.47
N THR A 184 9.21 -13.25 -6.81
CA THR A 184 8.23 -12.15 -6.98
C THR A 184 8.01 -11.37 -5.70
N ALA A 185 7.95 -12.06 -4.55
CA ALA A 185 7.85 -11.42 -3.25
C ALA A 185 9.11 -10.60 -2.93
N LYS A 186 10.31 -11.13 -3.24
CA LYS A 186 11.58 -10.38 -3.07
C LYS A 186 11.59 -9.11 -3.92
N VAL A 187 11.12 -9.18 -5.17
CA VAL A 187 11.00 -7.99 -6.04
C VAL A 187 10.02 -6.99 -5.46
N ALA A 188 8.85 -7.43 -5.00
CA ALA A 188 7.88 -6.53 -4.36
C ALA A 188 8.47 -5.84 -3.12
N MET A 189 9.23 -6.57 -2.29
CA MET A 189 9.92 -5.99 -1.13
C MET A 189 10.98 -4.97 -1.53
N MET A 190 11.75 -5.25 -2.59
CA MET A 190 12.73 -4.28 -3.12
C MET A 190 12.04 -2.99 -3.59
N VAL A 191 10.93 -3.10 -4.31
CA VAL A 191 10.13 -1.94 -4.77
C VAL A 191 9.60 -1.17 -3.57
N GLN A 192 9.04 -1.84 -2.57
CA GLN A 192 8.57 -1.19 -1.34
C GLN A 192 9.71 -0.43 -0.65
N THR A 193 10.87 -1.05 -0.47
CA THR A 193 12.02 -0.43 0.18
C THR A 193 12.48 0.81 -0.58
N LEU A 194 12.52 0.78 -1.91
CA LEU A 194 12.88 1.94 -2.72
C LEU A 194 11.89 3.10 -2.52
N ILE A 195 10.58 2.83 -2.54
CA ILE A 195 9.55 3.84 -2.29
C ILE A 195 9.73 4.42 -0.88
N SER A 196 9.96 3.56 0.12
CA SER A 196 10.16 3.95 1.51
C SER A 196 11.37 4.85 1.71
N LEU A 197 12.49 4.51 1.06
CA LEU A 197 13.70 5.35 1.09
C LEU A 197 13.46 6.72 0.46
N LEU A 198 12.72 6.80 -0.65
CA LEU A 198 12.33 8.08 -1.25
C LEU A 198 11.49 8.91 -0.28
N VAL A 199 10.51 8.32 0.38
CA VAL A 199 9.69 8.99 1.39
C VAL A 199 10.56 9.52 2.54
N LEU A 200 11.51 8.71 3.02
CA LEU A 200 12.44 9.10 4.09
C LEU A 200 13.35 10.26 3.65
N VAL A 201 13.89 10.22 2.44
CA VAL A 201 14.72 11.30 1.88
C VAL A 201 13.93 12.61 1.82
N VAL A 202 12.67 12.56 1.35
CA VAL A 202 11.78 13.73 1.32
C VAL A 202 11.52 14.26 2.72
N LEU A 203 11.27 13.38 3.67
CA LEU A 203 11.05 13.77 5.07
C LEU A 203 12.27 14.50 5.65
N VAL A 204 13.46 13.93 5.46
CA VAL A 204 14.72 14.54 5.95
C VAL A 204 14.97 15.88 5.26
N ALA A 205 14.80 15.97 3.94
CA ALA A 205 14.99 17.20 3.18
C ALA A 205 14.05 18.32 3.68
N ARG A 206 12.81 17.97 4.01
CA ARG A 206 11.83 18.92 4.57
C ARG A 206 12.18 19.37 5.99
N ILE A 207 12.64 18.47 6.85
CA ILE A 207 13.06 18.82 8.22
C ILE A 207 14.27 19.75 8.19
N VAL A 208 15.25 19.47 7.34
CA VAL A 208 16.47 20.30 7.22
C VAL A 208 16.17 21.67 6.59
N GLY A 209 15.28 21.72 5.58
CA GLY A 209 14.87 22.99 4.93
C GLY A 209 14.09 23.93 5.85
N VAL A 210 13.53 23.44 6.95
CA VAL A 210 12.87 24.23 7.99
C VAL A 210 13.85 25.04 8.84
N GLY A 211 15.10 24.58 8.96
CA GLY A 211 16.13 25.20 9.80
C GLY A 211 16.90 26.35 9.14
N GLN A 212 16.59 26.69 7.86
CA GLN A 212 17.20 27.81 7.14
C GLN A 212 16.16 28.90 6.82
#